data_7e082d6d9b5efc9891bb642acdb345e2
#
_entry.id   7e082d6d9b5efc9891bb642acdb345e2
#
_cell.length_a   1.000
_cell.length_b   1.000
_cell.length_c   1.000
_cell.angle_alpha   90.00
_cell.angle_beta   90.00
_cell.angle_gamma   90.00
#
_symmetry.space_group_name_H-M   'P 1'
#
loop_
_entity.id
_entity.type
_entity.pdbx_description
1 polymer ?
#
loop_
_entity_poly.entity_id
_entity_poly.type
_entity_poly.pdbx_seq_one_letter_code
_entity_poly.pdbx_strand_id
1 'polypeptide(L)'
;MWKYKRVIFNTISIFICIVVISYSYYVEIRHPKMRSHGPPIATDTITALDSRTFIISPYYEPRLGQSVRVIAIIHVSVKELYCIFHCSPNQNISVRAEVDLHSDRFGFPYGTADLLCAEPSGCNYTYMSFSSTDSTNTSQNLLFEVMNRPPQPISSSFTVCISALYGNYNNVLQMIQSIKMYKILGASRVTIYNNNCSQNVDKVLRHYIDEGILEIVPWPIDRHLRTTNKWRYSKGLNAEIGYFGQTATLNDCLYRNMYKSKFVLLNDIDEIIFPVKDWDWSSLMESLQNKHPDTSVFYVENHIFPNSVNISGFDLWSHVPGVNILRHSFREPIDWKVFNTRKMIVNPRDVFQTSIHSALKHSRHWVNLESGMAITFHCRHKRRNDITSEHLIPDDILRRYNMSLVPNVDKVIQRLFSQ
;
A
#
# COMPACT_ATOMS: atom_id res chain seq x y z
N MET A 1 8.85 -28.12 -71.68
CA MET A 1 10.19 -27.77 -71.11
C MET A 1 10.09 -26.71 -69.98
N TRP A 2 9.21 -25.76 -70.01
CA TRP A 2 9.11 -24.66 -69.02
C TRP A 2 8.52 -25.09 -67.68
N LYS A 3 7.55 -26.01 -67.62
CA LYS A 3 6.97 -26.50 -66.34
C LYS A 3 8.00 -27.30 -65.47
N TYR A 4 8.89 -28.04 -66.11
CA TYR A 4 9.94 -28.79 -65.40
C TYR A 4 10.99 -27.92 -64.73
N LYS A 5 11.38 -26.81 -65.39
CA LYS A 5 12.34 -25.84 -64.83
C LYS A 5 11.79 -25.15 -63.57
N ARG A 6 10.46 -24.86 -63.54
CA ARG A 6 9.81 -24.22 -62.40
C ARG A 6 9.67 -25.15 -61.18
N VAL A 7 9.42 -26.43 -61.43
CA VAL A 7 9.36 -27.44 -60.34
C VAL A 7 10.74 -27.66 -59.72
N ILE A 8 11.80 -27.76 -60.54
CA ILE A 8 13.17 -27.91 -60.08
C ILE A 8 13.62 -26.68 -59.29
N PHE A 9 13.29 -25.49 -59.75
CA PHE A 9 13.63 -24.25 -59.02
C PHE A 9 12.94 -24.14 -57.65
N ASN A 10 11.64 -24.51 -57.57
CA ASN A 10 10.93 -24.53 -56.32
C ASN A 10 11.46 -25.59 -55.32
N THR A 11 11.81 -26.79 -55.80
CA THR A 11 12.41 -27.85 -54.95
C THR A 11 13.77 -27.44 -54.40
N ILE A 12 14.62 -26.83 -55.23
CA ILE A 12 15.95 -26.29 -54.79
C ILE A 12 15.77 -25.19 -53.74
N SER A 13 14.82 -24.27 -53.97
CA SER A 13 14.53 -23.17 -53.02
C SER A 13 14.07 -23.71 -51.66
N ILE A 14 13.17 -24.70 -51.64
CA ILE A 14 12.69 -25.34 -50.41
C ILE A 14 13.83 -26.04 -49.70
N PHE A 15 14.69 -26.75 -50.45
CA PHE A 15 15.84 -27.44 -49.85
C PHE A 15 16.84 -26.46 -49.22
N ILE A 16 17.11 -25.35 -49.86
CA ILE A 16 17.98 -24.29 -49.32
C ILE A 16 17.37 -23.70 -48.07
N CYS A 17 16.07 -23.44 -48.01
CA CYS A 17 15.37 -22.96 -46.82
C CYS A 17 15.48 -23.96 -45.66
N ILE A 18 15.27 -25.24 -45.92
CA ILE A 18 15.41 -26.31 -44.89
C ILE A 18 16.86 -26.38 -44.36
N VAL A 19 17.85 -26.30 -45.22
CA VAL A 19 19.26 -26.30 -44.82
C VAL A 19 19.61 -25.07 -43.99
N VAL A 20 19.14 -23.89 -44.39
CA VAL A 20 19.36 -22.64 -43.63
C VAL A 20 18.68 -22.68 -42.26
N ILE A 21 17.45 -23.17 -42.20
CA ILE A 21 16.72 -23.32 -40.92
C ILE A 21 17.43 -24.37 -40.02
N SER A 22 17.81 -25.50 -40.61
CA SER A 22 18.52 -26.55 -39.86
C SER A 22 19.90 -26.08 -39.35
N TYR A 23 20.61 -25.30 -40.17
CA TYR A 23 21.90 -24.72 -39.78
C TYR A 23 21.74 -23.66 -38.70
N SER A 24 20.69 -22.79 -38.81
CA SER A 24 20.37 -21.82 -37.78
C SER A 24 20.02 -22.49 -36.44
N TYR A 25 19.21 -23.56 -36.50
CA TYR A 25 18.85 -24.38 -35.35
C TYR A 25 20.06 -25.09 -34.73
N TYR A 26 20.97 -25.62 -35.58
CA TYR A 26 22.22 -26.26 -35.14
C TYR A 26 23.20 -25.28 -34.49
N VAL A 27 23.29 -24.05 -35.01
CA VAL A 27 24.10 -22.95 -34.45
C VAL A 27 23.52 -22.48 -33.10
N GLU A 28 22.18 -22.43 -32.98
CA GLU A 28 21.52 -22.06 -31.75
C GLU A 28 21.67 -23.10 -30.64
N ILE A 29 21.71 -24.40 -31.01
CA ILE A 29 21.94 -25.50 -30.05
C ILE A 29 23.44 -25.62 -29.64
N ARG A 30 24.38 -25.41 -30.58
CA ARG A 30 25.82 -25.53 -30.28
C ARG A 30 26.43 -24.28 -29.64
N HIS A 31 25.84 -23.11 -29.90
CA HIS A 31 26.21 -21.87 -29.27
C HIS A 31 24.97 -21.24 -28.64
N PRO A 32 24.47 -21.84 -27.53
CA PRO A 32 23.46 -21.10 -26.76
C PRO A 32 24.12 -19.75 -26.46
N LYS A 33 23.54 -18.66 -26.97
CA LYS A 33 23.89 -17.32 -26.50
C LYS A 33 23.84 -17.42 -25.00
N MET A 34 24.99 -17.43 -24.32
CA MET A 34 25.05 -17.12 -22.90
C MET A 34 24.36 -15.77 -22.78
N ARG A 35 23.08 -15.78 -22.44
CA ARG A 35 22.45 -14.60 -21.89
C ARG A 35 23.30 -14.27 -20.68
N SER A 36 24.10 -13.24 -20.76
CA SER A 36 24.66 -12.60 -19.58
C SER A 36 23.43 -12.13 -18.82
N HIS A 37 22.93 -13.01 -17.94
CA HIS A 37 21.95 -12.58 -16.99
C HIS A 37 22.68 -11.56 -16.12
N GLY A 38 22.39 -10.27 -16.35
CA GLY A 38 22.71 -9.25 -15.37
C GLY A 38 22.20 -9.69 -14.00
N PRO A 39 22.63 -9.07 -12.90
CA PRO A 39 22.14 -9.39 -11.58
C PRO A 39 20.61 -9.43 -11.59
N PRO A 40 19.98 -10.41 -10.90
CA PRO A 40 18.52 -10.56 -10.91
C PRO A 40 17.86 -9.34 -10.25
N ILE A 41 16.74 -8.90 -10.83
CA ILE A 41 15.93 -7.79 -10.28
C ILE A 41 14.98 -8.35 -9.23
N ALA A 42 14.86 -7.67 -8.09
CA ALA A 42 13.90 -8.00 -7.05
C ALA A 42 12.47 -7.82 -7.57
N THR A 43 11.68 -8.87 -7.53
CA THR A 43 10.27 -8.90 -7.96
C THR A 43 9.31 -9.00 -6.78
N ASP A 44 9.82 -9.46 -5.63
CA ASP A 44 9.04 -9.63 -4.42
C ASP A 44 8.93 -8.29 -3.66
N THR A 45 7.76 -8.05 -3.09
CA THR A 45 7.50 -6.83 -2.29
C THR A 45 8.29 -6.82 -0.98
N ILE A 46 8.64 -7.99 -0.45
CA ILE A 46 9.48 -8.15 0.73
C ILE A 46 10.62 -9.08 0.36
N THR A 47 11.83 -8.56 0.39
CA THR A 47 13.03 -9.31 0.03
C THR A 47 13.97 -9.40 1.22
N ALA A 48 14.26 -10.61 1.66
CA ALA A 48 15.23 -10.85 2.74
C ALA A 48 16.66 -10.52 2.25
N LEU A 49 17.32 -9.60 2.94
CA LEU A 49 18.76 -9.38 2.79
C LEU A 49 19.55 -10.40 3.62
N ASP A 50 19.08 -10.59 4.84
CA ASP A 50 19.56 -11.60 5.78
C ASP A 50 18.40 -11.98 6.75
N SER A 51 18.70 -12.75 7.81
CA SER A 51 17.70 -13.16 8.80
C SER A 51 17.17 -12.02 9.66
N ARG A 52 17.74 -10.81 9.61
CA ARG A 52 17.40 -9.65 10.44
C ARG A 52 16.98 -8.42 9.67
N THR A 53 17.05 -8.46 8.33
CA THR A 53 16.82 -7.30 7.46
C THR A 53 15.99 -7.70 6.24
N PHE A 54 14.87 -7.04 6.05
CA PHE A 54 13.95 -7.25 4.94
C PHE A 54 13.72 -5.92 4.22
N ILE A 55 14.10 -5.86 2.95
CA ILE A 55 13.96 -4.67 2.10
C ILE A 55 12.58 -4.70 1.46
N ILE A 56 11.89 -3.56 1.47
CA ILE A 56 10.59 -3.36 0.81
C ILE A 56 10.82 -2.61 -0.50
N SER A 57 11.18 -1.33 -0.42
CA SER A 57 11.34 -0.51 -1.62
C SER A 57 12.23 0.69 -1.40
N PRO A 58 13.14 1.01 -2.32
CA PRO A 58 13.90 2.26 -2.34
C PRO A 58 13.13 3.35 -3.10
N TYR A 59 13.13 4.56 -2.54
CA TYR A 59 12.50 5.76 -3.11
C TYR A 59 13.50 6.90 -3.19
N TYR A 60 13.52 7.61 -4.31
CA TYR A 60 14.26 8.86 -4.42
C TYR A 60 13.74 9.89 -3.42
N GLU A 61 14.65 10.49 -2.62
CA GLU A 61 14.33 11.37 -1.50
C GLU A 61 15.06 12.73 -1.66
N PRO A 62 14.51 13.67 -2.43
CA PRO A 62 15.16 14.96 -2.66
C PRO A 62 15.00 15.95 -1.50
N ARG A 63 14.10 15.69 -0.55
CA ARG A 63 13.77 16.63 0.54
C ARG A 63 14.87 16.76 1.60
N LEU A 64 15.74 15.76 1.70
CA LEU A 64 16.87 15.71 2.67
C LEU A 64 18.23 15.79 1.96
N GLY A 65 18.34 16.55 0.88
CA GLY A 65 19.45 16.49 -0.05
C GLY A 65 19.25 15.36 -1.06
N GLN A 66 20.18 15.18 -1.98
CA GLN A 66 20.10 14.09 -2.95
C GLN A 66 20.38 12.76 -2.26
N SER A 67 19.36 11.97 -2.05
CA SER A 67 19.43 10.69 -1.34
C SER A 67 18.39 9.70 -1.81
N VAL A 68 18.53 8.45 -1.39
CA VAL A 68 17.51 7.40 -1.50
C VAL A 68 17.07 6.99 -0.11
N ARG A 69 15.77 6.97 0.11
CA ARG A 69 15.15 6.41 1.31
C ARG A 69 14.62 5.03 1.01
N VAL A 70 15.04 4.05 1.78
CA VAL A 70 14.61 2.65 1.64
C VAL A 70 13.68 2.30 2.79
N ILE A 71 12.47 1.89 2.47
CA ILE A 71 11.56 1.33 3.47
C ILE A 71 11.96 -0.12 3.71
N ALA A 72 12.22 -0.46 4.97
CA ALA A 72 12.66 -1.78 5.39
C ALA A 72 11.97 -2.22 6.68
N ILE A 73 12.04 -3.52 6.97
CA ILE A 73 11.73 -4.11 8.28
C ILE A 73 13.04 -4.68 8.82
N ILE A 74 13.45 -4.23 10.01
CA ILE A 74 14.72 -4.66 10.60
C ILE A 74 14.55 -5.11 12.05
N HIS A 75 15.42 -6.01 12.46
CA HIS A 75 15.56 -6.37 13.86
C HIS A 75 16.25 -5.24 14.65
N VAL A 76 15.87 -5.03 15.90
CA VAL A 76 16.39 -3.93 16.76
C VAL A 76 17.91 -3.98 16.98
N SER A 77 18.55 -5.12 16.75
CA SER A 77 20.01 -5.27 16.85
C SER A 77 20.79 -4.83 15.61
N VAL A 78 20.11 -4.55 14.49
CA VAL A 78 20.76 -4.07 13.26
C VAL A 78 21.19 -2.62 13.48
N LYS A 79 22.49 -2.34 13.26
CA LYS A 79 23.09 -1.01 13.45
C LYS A 79 23.77 -0.50 12.20
N GLU A 80 24.10 -1.37 11.28
CA GLU A 80 24.91 -1.03 10.12
C GLU A 80 24.42 -1.78 8.89
N LEU A 81 24.21 -1.03 7.83
CA LEU A 81 23.81 -1.51 6.50
C LEU A 81 24.45 -0.62 5.45
N TYR A 82 24.64 -1.15 4.26
CA TYR A 82 25.24 -0.48 3.12
C TYR A 82 24.32 -0.50 1.92
N CYS A 83 24.27 0.63 1.23
CA CYS A 83 23.58 0.84 -0.03
C CYS A 83 24.60 0.81 -1.15
N ILE A 84 24.35 0.01 -2.17
CA ILE A 84 25.26 -0.13 -3.30
C ILE A 84 24.55 0.41 -4.52
N PHE A 85 25.02 1.55 -5.02
CA PHE A 85 24.50 2.19 -6.23
C PHE A 85 25.16 1.57 -7.46
N HIS A 86 24.36 1.12 -8.42
CA HIS A 86 24.82 0.58 -9.69
C HIS A 86 24.90 1.72 -10.72
N CYS A 87 26.04 2.41 -10.75
CA CYS A 87 26.25 3.57 -11.61
C CYS A 87 26.59 3.12 -13.05
N SER A 88 26.16 3.92 -14.03
CA SER A 88 26.53 3.72 -15.43
C SER A 88 27.85 4.43 -15.75
N PRO A 89 28.79 3.85 -16.53
CA PRO A 89 28.86 2.50 -17.01
C PRO A 89 29.65 1.57 -16.07
N ASN A 90 29.01 0.59 -15.44
CA ASN A 90 29.63 -0.52 -14.71
C ASN A 90 30.46 -0.17 -13.45
N GLN A 91 30.11 0.89 -12.75
CA GLN A 91 30.71 1.23 -11.46
C GLN A 91 29.71 0.98 -10.34
N ASN A 92 30.13 0.23 -9.32
CA ASN A 92 29.37 0.04 -8.08
C ASN A 92 29.97 0.91 -6.97
N ILE A 93 29.12 1.72 -6.33
CA ILE A 93 29.54 2.59 -5.22
C ILE A 93 28.79 2.18 -3.98
N SER A 94 29.53 1.76 -2.94
CA SER A 94 29.01 1.44 -1.62
C SER A 94 28.96 2.69 -0.76
N VAL A 95 27.83 2.94 -0.11
CA VAL A 95 27.63 4.02 0.86
C VAL A 95 27.01 3.43 2.12
N ARG A 96 27.52 3.83 3.28
CA ARG A 96 26.91 3.46 4.55
C ARG A 96 25.53 4.11 4.68
N ALA A 97 24.50 3.30 4.99
CA ALA A 97 23.18 3.80 5.26
C ALA A 97 23.08 4.40 6.67
N GLU A 98 22.38 5.52 6.80
CA GLU A 98 21.85 5.95 8.09
C GLU A 98 20.62 5.12 8.40
N VAL A 99 20.67 4.33 9.47
CA VAL A 99 19.59 3.41 9.87
C VAL A 99 18.70 4.10 10.91
N ASP A 100 17.47 4.40 10.53
CA ASP A 100 16.47 5.07 11.36
C ASP A 100 15.29 4.12 11.66
N LEU A 101 15.41 3.38 12.75
CA LEU A 101 14.34 2.49 13.24
C LEU A 101 13.22 3.34 13.85
N HIS A 102 11.99 3.19 13.30
CA HIS A 102 10.82 3.94 13.76
C HIS A 102 10.51 3.67 15.24
N SER A 103 10.05 4.70 15.94
CA SER A 103 9.74 4.63 17.39
C SER A 103 8.58 3.67 17.68
N ASP A 104 7.62 3.56 16.74
CA ASP A 104 6.35 2.82 16.90
C ASP A 104 6.45 1.36 16.47
N ARG A 105 7.41 0.63 17.02
CA ARG A 105 7.48 -0.83 16.91
C ARG A 105 6.71 -1.58 17.99
N PHE A 106 6.13 -0.86 18.95
CA PHE A 106 5.28 -1.38 20.03
C PHE A 106 5.88 -2.53 20.84
N GLY A 107 7.22 -2.52 21.01
CA GLY A 107 7.98 -3.51 21.78
C GLY A 107 8.34 -4.80 21.03
N PHE A 108 7.93 -4.98 19.77
CA PHE A 108 8.30 -6.14 18.96
C PHE A 108 9.79 -6.15 18.61
N PRO A 109 10.41 -7.33 18.40
CA PRO A 109 11.81 -7.45 17.98
C PRO A 109 12.10 -6.78 16.65
N TYR A 110 11.18 -6.84 15.69
CA TYR A 110 11.27 -6.21 14.39
C TYR A 110 10.37 -4.98 14.30
N GLY A 111 10.80 -4.00 13.54
CA GLY A 111 10.05 -2.78 13.25
C GLY A 111 10.35 -2.21 11.89
N THR A 112 9.52 -1.26 11.47
CA THR A 112 9.77 -0.47 10.27
C THR A 112 11.00 0.40 10.47
N ALA A 113 11.82 0.52 9.45
CA ALA A 113 12.97 1.41 9.43
C ALA A 113 13.11 2.10 8.08
N ASP A 114 13.68 3.28 8.11
CA ASP A 114 14.22 3.95 6.94
C ASP A 114 15.74 3.72 6.88
N LEU A 115 16.24 3.36 5.70
CA LEU A 115 17.65 3.41 5.40
C LEU A 115 17.88 4.63 4.50
N LEU A 116 18.59 5.64 4.99
CA LEU A 116 18.92 6.83 4.22
C LEU A 116 20.29 6.66 3.60
N CYS A 117 20.34 6.64 2.27
CA CYS A 117 21.54 6.43 1.49
C CYS A 117 21.85 7.72 0.72
N ALA A 118 22.96 8.40 1.08
CA ALA A 118 23.40 9.57 0.34
C ALA A 118 23.74 9.22 -1.10
N GLU A 119 23.25 10.01 -2.07
CA GLU A 119 23.52 9.81 -3.48
C GLU A 119 24.98 10.11 -3.80
N PRO A 120 25.75 9.18 -4.41
CA PRO A 120 27.12 9.44 -4.79
C PRO A 120 27.20 10.48 -5.91
N SER A 121 28.14 11.43 -5.80
CA SER A 121 28.35 12.45 -6.83
C SER A 121 28.72 11.82 -8.18
N GLY A 122 28.07 12.30 -9.24
CA GLY A 122 28.34 11.84 -10.61
C GLY A 122 27.85 10.43 -10.94
N CYS A 123 27.10 9.78 -10.05
CA CYS A 123 26.52 8.48 -10.27
C CYS A 123 25.14 8.56 -10.95
N ASN A 124 25.05 8.07 -12.18
CA ASN A 124 23.76 7.88 -12.84
C ASN A 124 23.31 6.43 -12.63
N TYR A 125 22.26 6.22 -11.83
CA TYR A 125 21.74 4.90 -11.44
C TYR A 125 20.21 4.81 -11.63
N THR A 126 19.76 3.61 -11.91
CA THR A 126 18.34 3.22 -11.87
C THR A 126 18.10 2.17 -10.78
N TYR A 127 19.13 1.38 -10.52
CA TYR A 127 19.07 0.27 -9.59
C TYR A 127 20.08 0.43 -8.46
N MET A 128 19.72 -0.15 -7.32
CA MET A 128 20.62 -0.30 -6.19
C MET A 128 20.48 -1.70 -5.57
N SER A 129 21.45 -2.09 -4.77
CA SER A 129 21.40 -3.30 -3.95
C SER A 129 21.86 -2.98 -2.52
N PHE A 130 21.76 -3.95 -1.63
CA PHE A 130 22.01 -3.76 -0.22
C PHE A 130 22.97 -4.83 0.31
N SER A 131 23.72 -4.47 1.36
CA SER A 131 24.64 -5.39 2.03
C SER A 131 24.68 -5.10 3.55
N SER A 132 24.93 -6.15 4.34
CA SER A 132 25.24 -6.01 5.77
C SER A 132 26.74 -5.78 6.03
N THR A 133 27.57 -5.75 4.99
CA THR A 133 29.01 -5.50 5.04
C THR A 133 29.41 -4.49 3.97
N ASP A 134 30.47 -3.73 4.22
CA ASP A 134 31.03 -2.82 3.22
C ASP A 134 31.75 -3.61 2.12
N SER A 135 31.02 -3.93 1.08
CA SER A 135 31.52 -4.71 -0.07
C SER A 135 30.82 -4.28 -1.35
N THR A 136 31.59 -4.01 -2.38
CA THR A 136 31.08 -3.74 -3.73
C THR A 136 30.96 -5.02 -4.57
N ASN A 137 31.25 -6.18 -4.02
CA ASN A 137 31.06 -7.47 -4.70
C ASN A 137 29.57 -7.83 -4.71
N THR A 138 28.90 -7.50 -5.80
CA THR A 138 27.43 -7.60 -5.97
C THR A 138 27.01 -8.78 -6.85
N SER A 139 27.91 -9.72 -7.16
CA SER A 139 27.66 -10.80 -8.13
C SER A 139 26.44 -11.68 -7.77
N GLN A 140 25.95 -11.63 -6.55
CA GLN A 140 24.79 -12.39 -6.06
C GLN A 140 23.68 -11.49 -5.49
N ASN A 141 23.84 -10.16 -5.48
CA ASN A 141 22.87 -9.25 -4.87
C ASN A 141 21.71 -8.96 -5.82
N LEU A 142 20.49 -8.99 -5.28
CA LEU A 142 19.30 -8.56 -6.00
C LEU A 142 19.33 -7.05 -6.25
N LEU A 143 18.92 -6.65 -7.45
CA LEU A 143 18.75 -5.26 -7.84
C LEU A 143 17.36 -4.77 -7.50
N PHE A 144 17.27 -3.59 -6.89
CA PHE A 144 16.04 -2.89 -6.60
C PHE A 144 15.97 -1.63 -7.45
N GLU A 145 14.88 -1.45 -8.18
CA GLU A 145 14.63 -0.21 -8.91
C GLU A 145 14.31 0.92 -7.93
N VAL A 146 14.98 2.06 -8.09
CA VAL A 146 14.71 3.26 -7.28
C VAL A 146 13.50 3.98 -7.84
N MET A 147 12.40 3.92 -7.08
CA MET A 147 11.13 4.53 -7.46
C MET A 147 11.13 6.06 -7.29
N ASN A 148 10.16 6.72 -7.91
CA ASN A 148 9.97 8.18 -7.86
C ASN A 148 11.10 9.00 -8.50
N ARG A 149 11.88 8.43 -9.40
CA ARG A 149 12.95 9.14 -10.14
C ARG A 149 12.77 9.02 -11.66
N PRO A 150 12.56 10.13 -12.39
CA PRO A 150 12.24 11.46 -11.86
C PRO A 150 10.85 11.51 -11.21
N PRO A 151 10.60 12.50 -10.33
CA PRO A 151 9.26 12.70 -9.79
C PRO A 151 8.23 12.91 -10.89
N GLN A 152 7.13 12.20 -10.83
CA GLN A 152 6.05 12.31 -11.81
C GLN A 152 5.10 13.45 -11.44
N PRO A 153 4.41 14.07 -12.40
CA PRO A 153 3.34 15.03 -12.12
C PRO A 153 2.21 14.38 -11.31
N ILE A 154 1.63 15.13 -10.38
CA ILE A 154 0.49 14.67 -9.57
C ILE A 154 -0.70 14.39 -10.50
N SER A 155 -1.18 13.16 -10.50
CA SER A 155 -2.27 12.68 -11.36
C SER A 155 -3.57 12.41 -10.60
N SER A 156 -3.54 12.44 -9.26
CA SER A 156 -4.65 12.10 -8.37
C SER A 156 -4.81 13.14 -7.27
N SER A 157 -6.06 13.48 -6.92
CA SER A 157 -6.30 14.33 -5.75
C SER A 157 -6.12 13.55 -4.46
N PHE A 158 -6.70 12.35 -4.37
CA PHE A 158 -6.70 11.53 -3.17
C PHE A 158 -6.36 10.08 -3.46
N THR A 159 -5.44 9.53 -2.69
CA THR A 159 -5.22 8.08 -2.57
C THR A 159 -5.58 7.61 -1.18
N VAL A 160 -6.30 6.50 -1.08
CA VAL A 160 -6.54 5.80 0.19
C VAL A 160 -5.56 4.63 0.29
N CYS A 161 -4.77 4.62 1.36
CA CYS A 161 -3.87 3.55 1.71
C CYS A 161 -4.50 2.64 2.75
N ILE A 162 -4.70 1.38 2.40
CA ILE A 162 -5.22 0.34 3.29
C ILE A 162 -4.07 -0.60 3.64
N SER A 163 -3.80 -0.73 4.93
CA SER A 163 -2.80 -1.67 5.44
C SER A 163 -3.20 -3.13 5.18
N ALA A 164 -2.40 -4.08 5.63
CA ALA A 164 -2.51 -5.47 5.22
C ALA A 164 -3.88 -6.11 5.53
N LEU A 165 -4.53 -6.64 4.50
CA LEU A 165 -5.57 -7.65 4.66
C LEU A 165 -4.90 -8.96 5.10
N TYR A 166 -5.42 -9.64 6.12
CA TYR A 166 -4.84 -10.86 6.68
C TYR A 166 -5.92 -11.81 7.22
N GLY A 167 -5.53 -13.04 7.58
CA GLY A 167 -6.40 -13.98 8.26
C GLY A 167 -7.59 -14.45 7.42
N ASN A 168 -7.40 -14.67 6.12
CA ASN A 168 -8.47 -15.01 5.17
C ASN A 168 -9.61 -13.98 5.21
N TYR A 169 -9.25 -12.69 5.14
CA TYR A 169 -10.20 -11.58 5.21
C TYR A 169 -11.39 -11.81 4.26
N ASN A 170 -12.62 -11.80 4.80
CA ASN A 170 -13.84 -12.15 4.07
C ASN A 170 -15.01 -11.16 4.28
N ASN A 171 -14.73 -9.92 4.66
CA ASN A 171 -15.78 -8.89 4.79
C ASN A 171 -16.08 -8.23 3.44
N VAL A 172 -16.70 -9.01 2.54
CA VAL A 172 -16.92 -8.69 1.12
C VAL A 172 -17.78 -7.44 0.97
N LEU A 173 -18.94 -7.43 1.64
CA LEU A 173 -19.92 -6.35 1.50
C LEU A 173 -19.34 -5.02 1.98
N GLN A 174 -18.71 -5.00 3.15
CA GLN A 174 -18.07 -3.80 3.67
C GLN A 174 -16.95 -3.30 2.74
N MET A 175 -16.16 -4.21 2.17
CA MET A 175 -15.11 -3.82 1.20
C MET A 175 -15.70 -3.12 -0.03
N ILE A 176 -16.77 -3.69 -0.62
CA ILE A 176 -17.45 -3.08 -1.76
C ILE A 176 -17.97 -1.69 -1.38
N GLN A 177 -18.65 -1.60 -0.25
CA GLN A 177 -19.24 -0.35 0.25
C GLN A 177 -18.16 0.71 0.54
N SER A 178 -17.07 0.33 1.20
CA SER A 178 -15.97 1.24 1.53
C SER A 178 -15.30 1.78 0.26
N ILE A 179 -14.95 0.93 -0.71
CA ILE A 179 -14.30 1.38 -1.95
C ILE A 179 -15.25 2.29 -2.76
N LYS A 180 -16.56 1.94 -2.86
CA LYS A 180 -17.53 2.81 -3.54
C LYS A 180 -17.69 4.14 -2.79
N MET A 181 -17.66 4.13 -1.47
CA MET A 181 -17.73 5.35 -0.68
C MET A 181 -16.49 6.23 -0.86
N TYR A 182 -15.29 5.64 -0.90
CA TYR A 182 -14.06 6.38 -1.21
C TYR A 182 -14.14 7.06 -2.59
N LYS A 183 -14.68 6.37 -3.61
CA LYS A 183 -14.91 6.98 -4.94
C LYS A 183 -15.88 8.17 -4.87
N ILE A 184 -16.99 8.03 -4.15
CA ILE A 184 -17.99 9.10 -3.98
C ILE A 184 -17.36 10.31 -3.28
N LEU A 185 -16.49 10.08 -2.28
CA LEU A 185 -15.80 11.11 -1.53
C LEU A 185 -14.62 11.75 -2.27
N GLY A 186 -14.23 11.23 -3.45
CA GLY A 186 -13.21 11.83 -4.31
C GLY A 186 -11.91 11.08 -4.45
N ALA A 187 -11.80 9.83 -3.94
CA ALA A 187 -10.64 9.00 -4.19
C ALA A 187 -10.58 8.62 -5.68
N SER A 188 -9.44 8.84 -6.29
CA SER A 188 -9.10 8.36 -7.63
C SER A 188 -8.15 7.16 -7.62
N ARG A 189 -7.62 6.81 -6.45
CA ARG A 189 -6.76 5.65 -6.23
C ARG A 189 -6.95 5.06 -4.83
N VAL A 190 -6.92 3.73 -4.77
CA VAL A 190 -6.85 2.96 -3.52
C VAL A 190 -5.66 2.00 -3.64
N THR A 191 -4.78 1.96 -2.66
CA THR A 191 -3.68 0.98 -2.59
C THR A 191 -3.93 0.06 -1.40
N ILE A 192 -4.01 -1.24 -1.65
CA ILE A 192 -4.26 -2.27 -0.62
C ILE A 192 -3.08 -3.24 -0.56
N TYR A 193 -2.56 -3.48 0.64
CA TYR A 193 -1.58 -4.54 0.90
C TYR A 193 -2.32 -5.82 1.23
N ASN A 194 -2.10 -6.87 0.45
CA ASN A 194 -2.81 -8.13 0.62
C ASN A 194 -1.86 -9.26 1.07
N ASN A 195 -1.96 -9.64 2.35
CA ASN A 195 -1.31 -10.84 2.86
C ASN A 195 -2.20 -12.07 2.59
N ASN A 196 -3.49 -12.01 2.96
CA ASN A 196 -4.41 -13.12 2.77
C ASN A 196 -5.87 -12.66 2.79
N CYS A 197 -6.64 -13.06 1.76
CA CYS A 197 -8.08 -12.81 1.69
C CYS A 197 -8.83 -14.00 1.06
N SER A 198 -10.15 -14.04 1.25
CA SER A 198 -11.02 -15.05 0.66
C SER A 198 -11.13 -14.91 -0.86
N GLN A 199 -11.55 -15.99 -1.53
CA GLN A 199 -11.82 -15.96 -2.99
C GLN A 199 -12.86 -14.91 -3.39
N ASN A 200 -13.89 -14.69 -2.55
CA ASN A 200 -14.91 -13.67 -2.82
C ASN A 200 -14.34 -12.25 -2.74
N VAL A 201 -13.45 -12.00 -1.78
CA VAL A 201 -12.72 -10.74 -1.70
C VAL A 201 -11.78 -10.59 -2.89
N ASP A 202 -11.06 -11.63 -3.30
CA ASP A 202 -10.19 -11.59 -4.49
C ASP A 202 -10.96 -11.22 -5.76
N LYS A 203 -12.19 -11.75 -5.95
CA LYS A 203 -13.07 -11.33 -7.06
C LYS A 203 -13.37 -9.83 -7.04
N VAL A 204 -13.67 -9.29 -5.85
CA VAL A 204 -13.93 -7.85 -5.67
C VAL A 204 -12.69 -7.03 -5.97
N LEU A 205 -11.53 -7.46 -5.48
CA LEU A 205 -10.26 -6.78 -5.73
C LEU A 205 -9.94 -6.73 -7.23
N ARG A 206 -10.08 -7.85 -7.96
CA ARG A 206 -9.88 -7.91 -9.42
C ARG A 206 -10.82 -6.96 -10.16
N HIS A 207 -12.09 -6.92 -9.77
CA HIS A 207 -13.05 -5.98 -10.37
C HIS A 207 -12.58 -4.52 -10.24
N TYR A 208 -12.05 -4.11 -9.10
CA TYR A 208 -11.58 -2.73 -8.90
C TYR A 208 -10.20 -2.45 -9.53
N ILE A 209 -9.37 -3.47 -9.73
CA ILE A 209 -8.16 -3.38 -10.56
C ILE A 209 -8.57 -3.11 -12.01
N ASP A 210 -9.54 -3.86 -12.54
CA ASP A 210 -10.05 -3.68 -13.90
C ASP A 210 -10.74 -2.33 -14.10
N GLU A 211 -11.37 -1.76 -13.05
CA GLU A 211 -11.87 -0.38 -13.03
C GLU A 211 -10.74 0.67 -12.98
N GLY A 212 -9.49 0.27 -12.78
CA GLY A 212 -8.31 1.15 -12.73
C GLY A 212 -8.19 1.99 -11.46
N ILE A 213 -9.03 1.76 -10.43
CA ILE A 213 -8.95 2.50 -9.16
C ILE A 213 -8.06 1.84 -8.12
N LEU A 214 -7.89 0.51 -8.20
CA LEU A 214 -7.22 -0.28 -7.17
C LEU A 214 -5.84 -0.76 -7.60
N GLU A 215 -4.85 -0.53 -6.76
CA GLU A 215 -3.52 -1.14 -6.80
C GLU A 215 -3.40 -2.14 -5.65
N ILE A 216 -3.12 -3.41 -5.97
CA ILE A 216 -2.83 -4.44 -4.97
C ILE A 216 -1.33 -4.63 -4.86
N VAL A 217 -0.82 -4.53 -3.63
CA VAL A 217 0.56 -4.84 -3.28
C VAL A 217 0.56 -6.19 -2.54
N PRO A 218 1.12 -7.26 -3.11
CA PRO A 218 1.30 -8.54 -2.40
C PRO A 218 2.10 -8.32 -1.12
N TRP A 219 1.66 -8.89 0.00
CA TRP A 219 2.30 -8.65 1.30
C TRP A 219 2.56 -9.95 2.06
N PRO A 220 3.49 -10.81 1.62
CA PRO A 220 3.74 -12.13 2.19
C PRO A 220 4.64 -12.09 3.44
N ILE A 221 4.36 -11.19 4.39
CA ILE A 221 5.18 -10.94 5.59
C ILE A 221 5.30 -12.18 6.47
N ASP A 222 4.28 -13.02 6.53
CA ASP A 222 4.21 -14.26 7.29
C ASP A 222 5.13 -15.37 6.76
N ARG A 223 5.66 -15.23 5.53
CA ARG A 223 6.72 -16.09 5.00
C ARG A 223 8.11 -15.77 5.58
N HIS A 224 8.25 -14.58 6.14
CA HIS A 224 9.53 -14.06 6.63
C HIS A 224 9.58 -13.96 8.15
N LEU A 225 8.48 -13.55 8.79
CA LEU A 225 8.42 -13.27 10.22
C LEU A 225 7.15 -13.86 10.85
N ARG A 226 7.24 -14.28 12.10
CA ARG A 226 6.07 -14.68 12.87
C ARG A 226 5.23 -13.44 13.20
N THR A 227 4.07 -13.38 12.61
CA THR A 227 3.14 -12.25 12.68
C THR A 227 2.10 -12.44 13.79
N THR A 228 1.43 -11.38 14.17
CA THR A 228 0.28 -11.40 15.09
C THR A 228 -0.69 -10.26 14.76
N ASN A 229 -1.96 -10.41 15.16
CA ASN A 229 -2.96 -9.36 15.16
C ASN A 229 -2.95 -8.49 16.45
N LYS A 230 -1.95 -8.65 17.31
CA LYS A 230 -1.78 -7.79 18.49
C LYS A 230 -0.99 -6.54 18.14
N TRP A 231 -1.41 -5.40 18.68
CA TRP A 231 -0.74 -4.11 18.47
C TRP A 231 0.50 -3.90 19.35
N ARG A 232 0.61 -4.64 20.45
CA ARG A 232 1.72 -4.50 21.41
C ARG A 232 2.29 -5.86 21.77
N TYR A 233 3.61 -5.93 21.85
CA TYR A 233 4.31 -7.11 22.34
C TYR A 233 4.03 -7.34 23.84
N SER A 234 3.84 -8.57 24.23
CA SER A 234 3.77 -9.00 25.63
C SER A 234 4.65 -10.24 25.83
N LYS A 235 5.17 -10.38 27.05
CA LYS A 235 6.01 -11.55 27.41
C LYS A 235 5.25 -12.85 27.14
N GLY A 236 5.89 -13.77 26.41
CA GLY A 236 5.29 -15.05 26.02
C GLY A 236 4.54 -15.04 24.68
N LEU A 237 4.37 -13.87 24.04
CA LEU A 237 3.85 -13.80 22.67
C LEU A 237 4.91 -14.31 21.68
N ASN A 238 4.57 -15.42 20.99
CA ASN A 238 5.44 -15.99 19.96
C ASN A 238 5.25 -15.26 18.62
N ALA A 239 5.61 -13.97 18.61
CA ALA A 239 5.54 -13.13 17.42
C ALA A 239 6.74 -12.20 17.35
N GLU A 240 7.15 -11.86 16.14
CA GLU A 240 8.30 -11.02 15.84
C GLU A 240 7.90 -9.62 15.39
N ILE A 241 6.70 -9.50 14.76
CA ILE A 241 6.16 -8.23 14.30
C ILE A 241 4.65 -8.17 14.57
N GLY A 242 4.15 -6.99 14.94
CA GLY A 242 2.74 -6.74 15.20
C GLY A 242 1.94 -6.41 13.95
N TYR A 243 0.63 -6.65 13.99
CA TYR A 243 -0.34 -6.28 12.95
C TYR A 243 0.14 -6.56 11.52
N PHE A 244 0.80 -7.71 11.30
CA PHE A 244 1.30 -8.10 9.98
C PHE A 244 2.17 -7.01 9.32
N GLY A 245 2.93 -6.22 10.12
CA GLY A 245 3.80 -5.17 9.61
C GLY A 245 3.08 -3.93 9.11
N GLN A 246 1.91 -3.60 9.65
CA GLN A 246 1.06 -2.49 9.23
C GLN A 246 1.80 -1.16 9.09
N THR A 247 2.72 -0.81 10.00
CA THR A 247 3.49 0.43 9.90
C THR A 247 4.39 0.48 8.66
N ALA A 248 4.94 -0.66 8.26
CA ALA A 248 5.77 -0.74 7.05
C ALA A 248 4.93 -0.54 5.78
N THR A 249 3.73 -1.14 5.71
CA THR A 249 2.82 -0.96 4.57
C THR A 249 2.36 0.49 4.43
N LEU A 250 2.06 1.18 5.54
CA LEU A 250 1.63 2.58 5.51
C LEU A 250 2.75 3.50 5.04
N ASN A 251 3.99 3.27 5.48
CA ASN A 251 5.15 4.04 5.01
C ASN A 251 5.46 3.77 3.54
N ASP A 252 5.46 2.52 3.09
CA ASP A 252 5.61 2.20 1.67
C ASP A 252 4.51 2.86 0.83
N CYS A 253 3.25 2.80 1.27
CA CYS A 253 2.14 3.43 0.56
C CYS A 253 2.27 4.96 0.48
N LEU A 254 2.73 5.59 1.54
CA LEU A 254 3.00 7.03 1.57
C LEU A 254 3.99 7.42 0.46
N TYR A 255 5.14 6.73 0.40
CA TYR A 255 6.18 6.99 -0.59
C TYR A 255 5.77 6.58 -2.00
N ARG A 256 5.11 5.45 -2.17
CA ARG A 256 4.57 4.95 -3.44
C ARG A 256 3.63 5.93 -4.12
N ASN A 257 2.87 6.69 -3.32
CA ASN A 257 1.89 7.66 -3.79
C ASN A 257 2.32 9.13 -3.66
N MET A 258 3.54 9.40 -3.16
CA MET A 258 4.05 10.74 -2.85
C MET A 258 3.94 11.73 -4.01
N TYR A 259 4.30 11.30 -5.22
CA TYR A 259 4.24 12.13 -6.43
C TYR A 259 3.06 11.80 -7.34
N LYS A 260 2.21 10.83 -6.95
CA LYS A 260 1.00 10.50 -7.69
C LYS A 260 -0.23 11.24 -7.16
N SER A 261 -0.25 11.60 -5.87
CA SER A 261 -1.43 12.13 -5.19
C SER A 261 -1.17 13.43 -4.44
N LYS A 262 -2.16 14.32 -4.47
CA LYS A 262 -2.13 15.57 -3.70
C LYS A 262 -2.21 15.27 -2.20
N PHE A 263 -3.11 14.37 -1.82
CA PHE A 263 -3.29 13.90 -0.44
C PHE A 263 -3.34 12.37 -0.37
N VAL A 264 -2.91 11.83 0.76
CA VAL A 264 -3.01 10.42 1.09
C VAL A 264 -3.79 10.27 2.39
N LEU A 265 -4.75 9.35 2.41
CA LEU A 265 -5.50 8.93 3.58
C LEU A 265 -4.93 7.59 4.05
N LEU A 266 -4.55 7.49 5.32
CA LEU A 266 -4.01 6.28 5.94
C LEU A 266 -5.12 5.65 6.79
N ASN A 267 -5.85 4.69 6.22
CA ASN A 267 -7.06 4.11 6.79
C ASN A 267 -6.97 2.59 6.91
N ASP A 268 -7.87 2.02 7.71
CA ASP A 268 -8.27 0.62 7.62
C ASP A 268 -9.52 0.50 6.73
N ILE A 269 -9.79 -0.70 6.18
CA ILE A 269 -10.88 -0.88 5.21
C ILE A 269 -12.28 -0.69 5.82
N ASP A 270 -12.40 -0.80 7.13
CA ASP A 270 -13.62 -0.60 7.90
C ASP A 270 -13.77 0.84 8.42
N GLU A 271 -12.94 1.76 7.91
CA GLU A 271 -12.93 3.16 8.30
C GLU A 271 -13.13 4.07 7.08
N ILE A 272 -13.98 5.08 7.26
CA ILE A 272 -14.27 6.08 6.21
C ILE A 272 -14.25 7.48 6.85
N ILE A 273 -13.42 8.37 6.32
CA ILE A 273 -13.42 9.78 6.74
C ILE A 273 -14.54 10.51 6.04
N PHE A 274 -15.57 10.94 6.80
CA PHE A 274 -16.67 11.73 6.29
C PHE A 274 -16.49 13.21 6.60
N PRO A 275 -16.59 14.09 5.60
CA PRO A 275 -16.86 15.50 5.82
C PRO A 275 -18.23 15.68 6.49
N VAL A 276 -18.34 16.54 7.49
CA VAL A 276 -19.63 16.81 8.16
C VAL A 276 -20.41 17.93 7.47
N LYS A 277 -19.73 19.02 7.11
CA LYS A 277 -20.35 20.18 6.44
C LYS A 277 -20.30 20.05 4.91
N ASP A 278 -19.21 19.53 4.41
CA ASP A 278 -18.97 19.34 2.99
C ASP A 278 -19.52 17.99 2.48
N TRP A 279 -19.53 17.79 1.16
CA TRP A 279 -20.00 16.54 0.54
C TRP A 279 -18.87 15.62 0.11
N ASP A 280 -17.66 16.15 -0.07
CA ASP A 280 -16.51 15.41 -0.54
C ASP A 280 -15.20 15.92 0.09
N TRP A 281 -14.14 15.18 -0.13
CA TRP A 281 -12.83 15.55 0.40
C TRP A 281 -12.21 16.76 -0.29
N SER A 282 -12.58 17.06 -1.53
CA SER A 282 -12.04 18.23 -2.25
C SER A 282 -12.49 19.52 -1.58
N SER A 283 -13.80 19.64 -1.33
CA SER A 283 -14.39 20.78 -0.63
C SER A 283 -13.91 20.91 0.81
N LEU A 284 -13.81 19.77 1.51
CA LEU A 284 -13.24 19.72 2.87
C LEU A 284 -11.80 20.26 2.88
N MET A 285 -10.93 19.73 1.98
CA MET A 285 -9.51 20.12 1.97
C MET A 285 -9.30 21.54 1.49
N GLU A 286 -10.14 22.07 0.60
CA GLU A 286 -10.12 23.48 0.23
C GLU A 286 -10.40 24.38 1.44
N SER A 287 -11.45 24.08 2.21
CA SER A 287 -11.77 24.78 3.45
C SER A 287 -10.65 24.70 4.49
N LEU A 288 -10.05 23.49 4.64
CA LEU A 288 -8.99 23.25 5.60
C LEU A 288 -7.69 23.96 5.21
N GLN A 289 -7.30 23.94 3.93
CA GLN A 289 -6.09 24.59 3.46
C GLN A 289 -6.19 26.13 3.56
N ASN A 290 -7.39 26.69 3.33
CA ASN A 290 -7.64 28.12 3.53
C ASN A 290 -7.52 28.52 5.02
N LYS A 291 -8.02 27.69 5.93
CA LYS A 291 -7.94 27.92 7.38
C LYS A 291 -6.56 27.63 7.96
N HIS A 292 -5.84 26.65 7.40
CA HIS A 292 -4.58 26.13 7.91
C HIS A 292 -3.55 25.95 6.78
N PRO A 293 -3.04 27.01 6.15
CA PRO A 293 -2.23 26.94 4.91
C PRO A 293 -0.90 26.19 5.08
N ASP A 294 -0.30 26.22 6.29
CA ASP A 294 0.98 25.58 6.58
C ASP A 294 0.85 24.19 7.22
N THR A 295 -0.35 23.59 7.10
CA THR A 295 -0.63 22.28 7.69
C THR A 295 -0.53 21.18 6.65
N SER A 296 0.18 20.11 6.99
CA SER A 296 0.36 18.94 6.14
C SER A 296 -0.29 17.66 6.68
N VAL A 297 -0.67 17.65 7.96
CA VAL A 297 -1.29 16.50 8.63
C VAL A 297 -2.58 16.94 9.30
N PHE A 298 -3.69 16.36 8.86
CA PHE A 298 -5.03 16.61 9.38
C PHE A 298 -5.53 15.36 10.08
N TYR A 299 -5.59 15.40 11.41
CA TYR A 299 -6.08 14.28 12.21
C TYR A 299 -7.59 14.35 12.35
N VAL A 300 -8.25 13.23 12.04
CA VAL A 300 -9.70 13.07 12.09
C VAL A 300 -10.06 12.10 13.22
N GLU A 301 -10.94 12.55 14.10
CA GLU A 301 -11.37 11.81 15.26
C GLU A 301 -12.13 10.54 14.87
N ASN A 302 -11.82 9.44 15.55
CA ASN A 302 -12.43 8.14 15.31
C ASN A 302 -13.71 8.00 16.13
N HIS A 303 -14.82 7.68 15.44
CA HIS A 303 -16.12 7.39 16.01
C HIS A 303 -16.50 5.94 15.71
N ILE A 304 -16.69 5.15 16.77
CA ILE A 304 -17.07 3.74 16.66
C ILE A 304 -18.56 3.63 16.38
N PHE A 305 -18.94 2.95 15.32
CA PHE A 305 -20.30 2.55 14.98
C PHE A 305 -20.42 1.03 15.21
N PRO A 306 -21.02 0.60 16.35
CA PRO A 306 -21.06 -0.81 16.70
C PRO A 306 -21.85 -1.63 15.68
N ASN A 307 -21.20 -2.64 15.10
CA ASN A 307 -21.83 -3.56 14.15
C ASN A 307 -22.77 -4.59 14.82
N SER A 308 -22.88 -4.56 16.13
CA SER A 308 -23.86 -5.33 16.91
C SER A 308 -25.22 -4.64 17.02
N VAL A 309 -25.33 -3.36 16.67
CA VAL A 309 -26.57 -2.58 16.72
C VAL A 309 -27.05 -2.32 15.30
N ASN A 310 -28.16 -2.96 14.96
CA ASN A 310 -28.74 -2.87 13.61
C ASN A 310 -29.99 -2.00 13.62
N ILE A 311 -30.20 -1.25 12.55
CA ILE A 311 -31.45 -0.58 12.27
C ILE A 311 -32.24 -1.43 11.28
N SER A 312 -33.56 -1.56 11.48
CA SER A 312 -34.45 -2.18 10.51
C SER A 312 -34.54 -1.35 9.21
N GLY A 313 -34.72 -2.00 8.08
CA GLY A 313 -35.00 -1.33 6.81
C GLY A 313 -33.85 -1.27 5.78
N PHE A 314 -32.68 -1.81 6.10
CA PHE A 314 -31.54 -1.94 5.16
C PHE A 314 -31.08 -3.38 5.03
N ASP A 315 -32.02 -4.33 4.78
CA ASP A 315 -31.70 -5.76 4.62
C ASP A 315 -31.24 -6.11 3.18
N LEU A 316 -30.75 -5.08 2.45
CA LEU A 316 -30.16 -5.26 1.14
C LEU A 316 -28.90 -6.15 1.24
N TRP A 317 -28.69 -6.98 0.23
CA TRP A 317 -27.46 -7.77 0.03
C TRP A 317 -27.16 -8.82 1.11
N SER A 318 -28.19 -9.36 1.77
CA SER A 318 -28.03 -10.38 2.82
C SER A 318 -27.34 -11.67 2.36
N HIS A 319 -27.32 -11.92 1.04
CA HIS A 319 -26.62 -13.04 0.43
C HIS A 319 -25.11 -12.82 0.24
N VAL A 320 -24.63 -11.58 0.41
CA VAL A 320 -23.21 -11.25 0.29
C VAL A 320 -22.56 -11.28 1.67
N PRO A 321 -21.44 -12.01 1.88
CA PRO A 321 -20.76 -12.08 3.17
C PRO A 321 -20.22 -10.72 3.61
N GLY A 322 -20.37 -10.40 4.89
CA GLY A 322 -19.78 -9.22 5.50
C GLY A 322 -20.78 -8.27 6.12
N VAL A 323 -20.26 -7.19 6.68
CA VAL A 323 -21.03 -6.17 7.38
C VAL A 323 -21.64 -5.20 6.38
N ASN A 324 -22.96 -4.97 6.49
CA ASN A 324 -23.63 -3.91 5.75
C ASN A 324 -23.54 -2.61 6.55
N ILE A 325 -22.66 -1.68 6.14
CA ILE A 325 -22.41 -0.44 6.88
C ILE A 325 -23.64 0.47 6.97
N LEU A 326 -24.60 0.37 6.04
CA LEU A 326 -25.85 1.17 6.05
C LEU A 326 -26.79 0.84 7.23
N ARG A 327 -26.58 -0.30 7.91
CA ARG A 327 -27.36 -0.72 9.06
C ARG A 327 -26.88 -0.09 10.38
N HIS A 328 -25.79 0.66 10.36
CA HIS A 328 -25.12 1.17 11.55
C HIS A 328 -25.11 2.70 11.56
N SER A 329 -26.13 3.30 12.18
CA SER A 329 -26.29 4.76 12.32
C SER A 329 -26.36 5.21 13.78
N PHE A 330 -25.71 4.43 14.65
CA PHE A 330 -25.51 4.82 16.05
C PHE A 330 -24.03 4.70 16.37
N ARG A 331 -23.48 5.72 17.01
CA ARG A 331 -22.08 5.70 17.43
C ARG A 331 -21.91 5.73 18.93
N GLU A 332 -20.79 5.20 19.42
CA GLU A 332 -20.41 5.33 20.82
C GLU A 332 -20.10 6.79 21.16
N PRO A 333 -20.45 7.27 22.37
CA PRO A 333 -19.94 8.55 22.88
C PRO A 333 -18.41 8.47 23.03
N ILE A 334 -17.73 9.60 22.73
CA ILE A 334 -16.28 9.68 22.88
C ILE A 334 -15.91 9.63 24.37
N ASP A 335 -14.94 8.78 24.67
CA ASP A 335 -14.32 8.71 25.98
C ASP A 335 -13.02 9.53 25.97
N TRP A 336 -13.09 10.74 26.49
CA TRP A 336 -11.94 11.64 26.57
C TRP A 336 -10.80 11.18 27.49
N LYS A 337 -11.03 10.13 28.30
CA LYS A 337 -10.03 9.51 29.16
C LYS A 337 -9.18 8.47 28.43
N VAL A 338 -9.57 8.07 27.25
CA VAL A 338 -8.90 7.06 26.44
C VAL A 338 -8.37 7.69 25.14
N PHE A 339 -7.15 7.31 24.77
CA PHE A 339 -6.57 7.76 23.49
C PHE A 339 -7.50 7.42 22.33
N ASN A 340 -7.90 8.44 21.56
CA ASN A 340 -8.68 8.26 20.37
C ASN A 340 -7.78 7.77 19.23
N THR A 341 -8.15 6.64 18.62
CA THR A 341 -7.42 6.01 17.51
C THR A 341 -7.72 6.73 16.19
N ARG A 342 -7.45 8.03 16.16
CA ARG A 342 -7.70 8.92 15.03
C ARG A 342 -7.02 8.43 13.73
N LYS A 343 -7.59 8.85 12.60
CA LYS A 343 -7.01 8.68 11.27
C LYS A 343 -6.52 10.02 10.72
N MET A 344 -5.86 10.00 9.57
CA MET A 344 -5.25 11.22 9.05
C MET A 344 -5.35 11.33 7.53
N ILE A 345 -5.50 12.58 7.08
CA ILE A 345 -5.29 13.02 5.72
C ILE A 345 -3.95 13.76 5.70
N VAL A 346 -3.03 13.37 4.85
CA VAL A 346 -1.70 13.95 4.82
C VAL A 346 -1.30 14.44 3.44
N ASN A 347 -0.51 15.51 3.38
CA ASN A 347 0.29 15.82 2.20
C ASN A 347 1.54 14.91 2.23
N PRO A 348 1.64 13.89 1.35
CA PRO A 348 2.72 12.90 1.45
C PRO A 348 4.12 13.48 1.21
N ARG A 349 4.23 14.68 0.60
CA ARG A 349 5.52 15.36 0.36
C ARG A 349 6.06 16.05 1.61
N ASP A 350 5.25 16.24 2.64
CA ASP A 350 5.64 16.88 3.90
C ASP A 350 5.75 15.88 5.06
N VAL A 351 5.44 14.59 4.84
CA VAL A 351 5.55 13.53 5.85
C VAL A 351 6.71 12.61 5.50
N PHE A 352 7.56 12.32 6.47
CA PHE A 352 8.73 11.45 6.32
C PHE A 352 8.49 10.06 6.92
N GLN A 353 7.78 10.01 8.05
CA GLN A 353 7.46 8.74 8.73
C GLN A 353 6.06 8.81 9.31
N THR A 354 5.35 7.71 9.19
CA THR A 354 4.01 7.56 9.75
C THR A 354 3.89 6.31 10.61
N SER A 355 3.08 6.41 11.65
CA SER A 355 2.51 5.31 12.40
C SER A 355 1.04 5.09 11.98
N ILE A 356 0.32 4.22 12.70
CA ILE A 356 -1.09 3.90 12.43
C ILE A 356 -2.02 5.08 12.72
N HIS A 357 -1.69 5.89 13.75
CA HIS A 357 -2.56 6.96 14.27
C HIS A 357 -1.85 8.30 14.41
N SER A 358 -0.62 8.41 13.91
CA SER A 358 0.18 9.63 13.98
C SER A 358 1.24 9.69 12.89
N ALA A 359 1.54 10.89 12.40
CA ALA A 359 2.75 11.16 11.67
C ALA A 359 3.91 11.29 12.67
N LEU A 360 4.97 10.48 12.49
CA LEU A 360 6.11 10.45 13.40
C LEU A 360 7.12 11.54 13.08
N LYS A 361 7.34 11.79 11.77
CA LYS A 361 8.23 12.84 11.27
C LYS A 361 7.57 13.57 10.10
N HIS A 362 7.49 14.87 10.18
CA HIS A 362 6.90 15.75 9.16
C HIS A 362 7.57 17.13 9.17
N SER A 363 7.51 17.85 8.04
CA SER A 363 8.17 19.15 7.86
C SER A 363 7.28 20.35 8.19
N ARG A 364 5.93 20.18 8.16
CA ARG A 364 4.95 21.25 8.38
C ARG A 364 4.07 20.96 9.60
N HIS A 365 3.16 21.88 9.93
CA HIS A 365 2.24 21.74 11.06
C HIS A 365 1.23 20.60 10.89
N TRP A 366 0.63 20.20 11.98
CA TRP A 366 -0.50 19.30 12.06
C TRP A 366 -1.66 19.95 12.82
N VAL A 367 -2.88 19.46 12.57
CA VAL A 367 -4.09 19.92 13.27
C VAL A 367 -5.00 18.73 13.59
N ASN A 368 -5.64 18.78 14.77
CA ASN A 368 -6.79 17.92 15.07
C ASN A 368 -8.04 18.62 14.55
N LEU A 369 -8.78 17.94 13.69
CA LEU A 369 -10.06 18.47 13.20
C LEU A 369 -11.12 18.30 14.26
N GLU A 370 -11.96 19.33 14.43
CA GLU A 370 -13.17 19.23 15.22
C GLU A 370 -14.15 18.24 14.57
N SER A 371 -14.90 17.50 15.37
CA SER A 371 -15.93 16.55 14.89
C SER A 371 -17.03 17.24 14.04
N GLY A 372 -17.18 18.56 14.17
CA GLY A 372 -18.07 19.37 13.32
C GLY A 372 -17.53 19.63 11.91
N MET A 373 -16.27 19.27 11.60
CA MET A 373 -15.68 19.39 10.27
C MET A 373 -15.58 18.06 9.56
N ALA A 374 -15.05 17.03 10.24
CA ALA A 374 -14.93 15.69 9.71
C ALA A 374 -14.91 14.66 10.85
N ILE A 375 -15.39 13.45 10.56
CA ILE A 375 -15.31 12.30 11.47
C ILE A 375 -14.80 11.07 10.73
N THR A 376 -14.12 10.18 11.43
CA THR A 376 -13.86 8.82 10.93
C THR A 376 -15.00 7.91 11.38
N PHE A 377 -15.80 7.45 10.43
CA PHE A 377 -16.80 6.41 10.61
C PHE A 377 -16.08 5.06 10.68
N HIS A 378 -16.12 4.38 11.84
CA HIS A 378 -15.46 3.11 12.06
C HIS A 378 -16.49 2.04 12.44
N CYS A 379 -16.93 1.26 11.46
CA CYS A 379 -17.93 0.21 11.65
C CYS A 379 -17.27 -1.09 12.11
N ARG A 380 -17.29 -1.34 13.41
CA ARG A 380 -16.66 -2.50 14.05
C ARG A 380 -17.41 -2.99 15.29
N HIS A 381 -16.89 -4.00 15.96
CA HIS A 381 -17.36 -4.39 17.28
C HIS A 381 -17.21 -3.24 18.27
N LYS A 382 -18.20 -3.11 19.18
CA LYS A 382 -18.16 -2.10 20.24
C LYS A 382 -16.82 -2.14 20.99
N ARG A 383 -16.30 -0.98 21.32
CA ARG A 383 -15.06 -0.84 22.10
C ARG A 383 -15.28 -0.98 23.59
N ARG A 384 -16.45 -0.56 24.07
CA ARG A 384 -16.80 -0.48 25.49
C ARG A 384 -17.93 -1.44 25.81
N ASN A 385 -17.68 -2.35 26.76
CA ASN A 385 -18.67 -3.33 27.21
C ASN A 385 -19.73 -2.74 28.13
N ASP A 386 -19.45 -1.60 28.76
CA ASP A 386 -20.33 -0.87 29.67
C ASP A 386 -21.37 0.02 28.96
N ILE A 387 -21.26 0.21 27.63
CA ILE A 387 -22.22 0.98 26.85
C ILE A 387 -23.38 0.09 26.43
N THR A 388 -24.60 0.47 26.84
CA THR A 388 -25.86 -0.09 26.36
C THR A 388 -26.36 0.68 25.14
N SER A 389 -27.36 0.16 24.43
CA SER A 389 -27.96 0.81 23.27
C SER A 389 -28.53 2.20 23.57
N GLU A 390 -28.98 2.45 24.81
CA GLU A 390 -29.52 3.74 25.25
C GLU A 390 -28.47 4.85 25.33
N HIS A 391 -27.20 4.47 25.49
CA HIS A 391 -26.08 5.44 25.53
C HIS A 391 -25.55 5.80 24.15
N LEU A 392 -25.99 5.12 23.10
CA LEU A 392 -25.52 5.38 21.75
C LEU A 392 -26.13 6.67 21.18
N ILE A 393 -25.33 7.38 20.43
CA ILE A 393 -25.70 8.66 19.80
C ILE A 393 -26.13 8.38 18.37
N PRO A 394 -27.36 8.77 17.95
CA PRO A 394 -27.76 8.70 16.53
C PRO A 394 -26.84 9.54 15.66
N ASP A 395 -26.42 8.98 14.53
CA ASP A 395 -25.57 9.64 13.56
C ASP A 395 -25.85 9.12 12.14
N ASP A 396 -26.44 9.93 11.32
CA ASP A 396 -26.92 9.58 9.98
C ASP A 396 -25.94 10.03 8.86
N ILE A 397 -24.70 10.33 9.17
CA ILE A 397 -23.73 10.89 8.22
C ILE A 397 -23.59 10.03 6.95
N LEU A 398 -23.55 8.70 7.09
CA LEU A 398 -23.46 7.77 5.98
C LEU A 398 -24.73 7.81 5.10
N ARG A 399 -25.90 8.02 5.69
CA ARG A 399 -27.19 8.00 4.98
C ARG A 399 -27.34 9.13 3.98
N ARG A 400 -26.61 10.22 4.14
CA ARG A 400 -26.56 11.33 3.16
C ARG A 400 -26.18 10.83 1.77
N TYR A 401 -25.43 9.74 1.69
CA TYR A 401 -24.89 9.19 0.45
C TYR A 401 -25.70 8.01 -0.13
N ASN A 402 -26.82 7.61 0.50
CA ASN A 402 -27.62 6.44 0.08
C ASN A 402 -27.98 6.45 -1.40
N MET A 403 -28.42 7.61 -1.92
CA MET A 403 -28.84 7.78 -3.31
C MET A 403 -27.71 7.51 -4.31
N SER A 404 -26.45 7.72 -3.89
CA SER A 404 -25.28 7.43 -4.70
C SER A 404 -24.68 6.06 -4.37
N LEU A 405 -24.61 5.70 -3.08
CA LEU A 405 -23.95 4.48 -2.65
C LEU A 405 -24.70 3.21 -3.07
N VAL A 406 -26.01 3.16 -2.80
CA VAL A 406 -26.83 1.96 -3.06
C VAL A 406 -26.76 1.50 -4.52
N PRO A 407 -27.05 2.35 -5.52
CA PRO A 407 -27.00 1.93 -6.93
C PRO A 407 -25.58 1.51 -7.38
N ASN A 408 -24.54 2.12 -6.80
CA ASN A 408 -23.16 1.78 -7.13
C ASN A 408 -22.74 0.44 -6.54
N VAL A 409 -23.20 0.11 -5.35
CA VAL A 409 -22.97 -1.20 -4.71
C VAL A 409 -23.76 -2.28 -5.43
N ASP A 410 -25.04 -2.04 -5.76
CA ASP A 410 -25.89 -2.96 -6.53
C ASP A 410 -25.23 -3.42 -7.83
N LYS A 411 -24.68 -2.47 -8.61
CA LYS A 411 -23.99 -2.78 -9.87
C LYS A 411 -22.84 -3.78 -9.68
N VAL A 412 -22.05 -3.62 -8.61
CA VAL A 412 -20.93 -4.52 -8.32
C VAL A 412 -21.44 -5.90 -7.89
N ILE A 413 -22.43 -5.93 -7.00
CA ILE A 413 -22.99 -7.18 -6.49
C ILE A 413 -23.66 -7.96 -7.61
N GLN A 414 -24.48 -7.30 -8.46
CA GLN A 414 -25.08 -7.92 -9.62
C GLN A 414 -24.03 -8.51 -10.58
N ARG A 415 -22.95 -7.77 -10.83
CA ARG A 415 -21.87 -8.24 -11.70
C ARG A 415 -21.11 -9.45 -11.16
N LEU A 416 -20.87 -9.51 -9.85
CA LEU A 416 -19.96 -10.48 -9.24
C LEU A 416 -20.66 -11.65 -8.55
N PHE A 417 -21.89 -11.46 -8.05
CA PHE A 417 -22.57 -12.38 -7.15
C PHE A 417 -24.00 -12.74 -7.57
N SER A 418 -24.57 -12.13 -8.63
CA SER A 418 -25.82 -12.62 -9.20
C SER A 418 -25.51 -13.82 -10.11
N GLN A 419 -26.01 -14.97 -9.72
CA GLN A 419 -26.12 -16.17 -10.56
C GLN A 419 -27.51 -16.25 -11.16
#